data_fd3308cddfdaa452998237e3258d1334
#
_entry.id   fd3308cddfdaa452998237e3258d1334
#
_cell.length_a   1.000
_cell.length_b   1.000
_cell.length_c   1.000
_cell.angle_alpha   90.00
_cell.angle_beta   90.00
_cell.angle_gamma   90.00
#
_symmetry.space_group_name_H-M   'P 1'
#
loop_
_entity.id
_entity.type
_entity.pdbx_description
1 polymer ?
#
loop_
_entity_poly.entity_id
_entity_poly.type
_entity_poly.pdbx_seq_one_letter_code
_entity_poly.pdbx_strand_id
1 'polypeptide(L)'
;ERLEALRYAHFLKKDGALVINDWRIDPMPVTIGAAEYPEQIIEELSKKHQVYAINATEESKKLGNPKVFNLIVLGVAAQHMDFTKEQWYEVIEKTVPPKTVEINKQAFDAGYQMLGGGI
;
A
#
# COMPACT_ATOMS: atom_id res chain seq x y z
N GLU A 1 3.81 5.89 -0.52
CA GLU A 1 4.28 6.06 -1.90
C GLU A 1 5.77 5.72 -1.98
N ARG A 2 6.38 5.80 -3.14
CA ARG A 2 7.76 5.32 -3.38
C ARG A 2 8.81 5.96 -2.46
N LEU A 3 8.81 7.27 -2.35
CA LEU A 3 9.82 8.00 -1.58
C LEU A 3 9.69 7.73 -0.09
N GLU A 4 8.48 7.66 0.42
CA GLU A 4 8.24 7.31 1.82
C GLU A 4 8.71 5.89 2.13
N ALA A 5 8.50 4.95 1.22
CA ALA A 5 9.01 3.59 1.37
C ALA A 5 10.54 3.60 1.48
N LEU A 6 11.20 4.39 0.66
CA LEU A 6 12.66 4.54 0.72
C LEU A 6 13.12 5.13 2.04
N ARG A 7 12.41 6.15 2.54
CA ARG A 7 12.75 6.81 3.81
C ARG A 7 12.67 5.87 5.01
N TYR A 8 11.70 4.96 5.01
CA TYR A 8 11.42 4.10 6.16
C TYR A 8 11.91 2.66 5.99
N ALA A 9 12.52 2.32 4.87
CA ALA A 9 12.99 0.96 4.60
C ALA A 9 13.96 0.44 5.66
N HIS A 10 14.74 1.31 6.28
CA HIS A 10 15.70 0.93 7.31
C HIS A 10 15.05 0.42 8.60
N PHE A 11 13.77 0.66 8.80
CA PHE A 11 13.03 0.09 9.93
C PHE A 11 12.59 -1.35 9.71
N LEU A 12 12.66 -1.83 8.46
CA LEU A 12 12.21 -3.17 8.13
C LEU A 12 13.17 -4.21 8.70
N LYS A 13 12.63 -5.20 9.41
CA LYS A 13 13.45 -6.30 9.92
C LYS A 13 14.03 -7.13 8.76
N LYS A 14 15.07 -7.88 9.05
CA LYS A 14 15.61 -8.85 8.11
C LYS A 14 14.51 -9.82 7.67
N ASP A 15 14.44 -10.11 6.40
CA ASP A 15 13.42 -10.96 5.78
C ASP A 15 11.99 -10.43 5.87
N GLY A 16 11.83 -9.15 6.20
CA GLY A 16 10.53 -8.49 6.20
C GLY A 16 10.05 -8.21 4.78
N ALA A 17 8.72 -8.09 4.63
CA ALA A 17 8.10 -7.73 3.38
C ALA A 17 7.77 -6.23 3.36
N LEU A 18 7.98 -5.60 2.24
CA LEU A 18 7.70 -4.18 2.02
C LEU A 18 6.58 -4.05 0.99
N VAL A 19 5.45 -3.52 1.41
CA VAL A 19 4.31 -3.28 0.53
C VAL A 19 4.29 -1.80 0.18
N ILE A 20 4.33 -1.48 -1.10
CA ILE A 20 4.46 -0.11 -1.58
C ILE A 20 3.30 0.22 -2.51
N ASN A 21 2.64 1.36 -2.25
CA ASN A 21 1.81 1.96 -3.26
C ASN A 21 2.73 2.57 -4.33
N ASP A 22 2.75 1.97 -5.50
CA ASP A 22 3.62 2.39 -6.60
C ASP A 22 3.09 3.69 -7.22
N TRP A 23 3.26 4.77 -6.49
CA TRP A 23 2.79 6.10 -6.81
C TRP A 23 3.87 7.11 -6.46
N ARG A 24 3.94 8.18 -7.22
CA ARG A 24 4.91 9.25 -7.00
C ARG A 24 4.21 10.52 -6.54
N ILE A 25 4.69 11.07 -5.43
CA ILE A 25 4.28 12.40 -4.96
C ILE A 25 5.56 13.21 -4.80
N ASP A 26 5.69 14.28 -5.59
CA ASP A 26 6.87 15.12 -5.54
C ASP A 26 6.83 16.01 -4.28
N PRO A 27 7.82 15.90 -3.39
CA PRO A 27 7.91 16.85 -2.27
C PRO A 27 8.28 18.24 -2.77
N MET A 28 8.06 19.24 -1.94
CA MET A 28 8.27 20.64 -2.33
C MET A 28 9.65 20.92 -2.95
N PRO A 29 10.76 20.41 -2.39
CA PRO A 29 12.08 20.64 -3.01
C PRO A 29 12.18 20.14 -4.45
N VAL A 30 11.51 19.02 -4.76
CA VAL A 30 11.48 18.50 -6.13
C VAL A 30 10.60 19.39 -7.01
N THR A 31 9.46 19.80 -6.52
CA THR A 31 8.51 20.64 -7.27
C THR A 31 9.14 21.97 -7.67
N ILE A 32 9.93 22.59 -6.79
CA ILE A 32 10.59 23.88 -7.06
C ILE A 32 11.95 23.74 -7.73
N GLY A 33 12.39 22.52 -8.04
CA GLY A 33 13.65 22.28 -8.73
C GLY A 33 14.90 22.31 -7.85
N ALA A 34 14.75 22.36 -6.53
CA ALA A 34 15.89 22.38 -5.60
C ALA A 34 16.48 20.99 -5.32
N ALA A 35 15.74 19.94 -5.67
CA ALA A 35 16.17 18.54 -5.52
C ALA A 35 15.59 17.71 -6.64
N GLU A 36 16.17 16.53 -6.86
CA GLU A 36 15.66 15.56 -7.82
C GLU A 36 14.96 14.44 -7.08
N TYR A 37 13.89 13.92 -7.69
CA TYR A 37 13.20 12.73 -7.17
C TYR A 37 14.10 11.52 -7.44
N PRO A 38 14.40 10.67 -6.43
CA PRO A 38 15.24 9.51 -6.65
C PRO A 38 14.65 8.56 -7.70
N GLU A 39 15.50 8.04 -8.56
CA GLU A 39 15.10 7.09 -9.58
C GLU A 39 15.28 5.66 -9.09
N GLN A 40 14.57 4.73 -9.71
CA GLN A 40 14.72 3.28 -9.49
C GLN A 40 14.53 2.86 -8.03
N ILE A 41 13.63 3.53 -7.30
CA ILE A 41 13.38 3.22 -5.88
C ILE A 41 12.95 1.76 -5.70
N ILE A 42 11.95 1.31 -6.49
CA ILE A 42 11.42 -0.06 -6.40
C ILE A 42 12.53 -1.08 -6.68
N GLU A 43 13.30 -0.85 -7.76
CA GLU A 43 14.37 -1.73 -8.18
C GLU A 43 15.47 -1.85 -7.12
N GLU A 44 15.86 -0.72 -6.53
CA GLU A 44 16.89 -0.69 -5.49
C GLU A 44 16.42 -1.37 -4.19
N LEU A 45 15.18 -1.12 -3.77
CA LEU A 45 14.63 -1.76 -2.59
C LEU A 45 14.46 -3.27 -2.81
N SER A 46 14.12 -3.69 -4.03
CA SER A 46 13.95 -5.12 -4.37
C SER A 46 15.24 -5.92 -4.29
N LYS A 47 16.39 -5.25 -4.37
CA LYS A 47 17.70 -5.92 -4.21
C LYS A 47 17.95 -6.36 -2.76
N LYS A 48 17.33 -5.69 -1.79
CA LYS A 48 17.58 -5.89 -0.36
C LYS A 48 16.39 -6.48 0.40
N HIS A 49 15.18 -6.33 -0.13
CA HIS A 49 13.95 -6.70 0.56
C HIS A 49 13.00 -7.42 -0.38
N GLN A 50 12.05 -8.13 0.20
CA GLN A 50 10.93 -8.67 -0.55
C GLN A 50 9.91 -7.53 -0.75
N VAL A 51 9.75 -7.06 -1.98
CA VAL A 51 8.94 -5.90 -2.31
C VAL A 51 7.71 -6.30 -3.09
N TYR A 52 6.55 -5.80 -2.64
CA TYR A 52 5.27 -5.91 -3.34
C TYR A 52 4.83 -4.51 -3.72
N ALA A 53 5.03 -4.14 -4.97
CA ALA A 53 4.65 -2.83 -5.49
C ALA A 53 3.32 -2.95 -6.25
N ILE A 54 2.34 -2.18 -5.82
CA ILE A 54 1.00 -2.17 -6.43
C ILE A 54 0.57 -0.73 -6.69
N ASN A 55 -0.19 -0.51 -7.75
CA ASN A 55 -0.78 0.81 -7.99
C ASN A 55 -2.15 0.89 -7.30
N ALA A 56 -2.14 1.07 -5.98
CA ALA A 56 -3.35 1.14 -5.19
C ALA A 56 -4.19 2.38 -5.54
N THR A 57 -3.55 3.45 -5.96
CA THR A 57 -4.25 4.67 -6.38
C THR A 57 -5.16 4.41 -7.57
N GLU A 58 -4.65 3.75 -8.61
CA GLU A 58 -5.47 3.40 -9.77
C GLU A 58 -6.57 2.40 -9.42
N GLU A 59 -6.25 1.40 -8.60
CA GLU A 59 -7.25 0.41 -8.19
C GLU A 59 -8.38 1.05 -7.38
N SER A 60 -8.07 2.03 -6.51
CA SER A 60 -9.10 2.73 -5.75
C SER A 60 -10.01 3.56 -6.66
N LYS A 61 -9.47 4.14 -7.71
CA LYS A 61 -10.28 4.86 -8.71
C LYS A 61 -11.25 3.92 -9.43
N LYS A 62 -10.82 2.72 -9.76
CA LYS A 62 -11.69 1.69 -10.37
C LYS A 62 -12.83 1.28 -9.46
N LEU A 63 -12.62 1.30 -8.15
CA LEU A 63 -13.66 1.03 -7.16
C LEU A 63 -14.64 2.21 -6.98
N GLY A 64 -14.31 3.36 -7.54
CA GLY A 64 -15.16 4.54 -7.48
C GLY A 64 -14.85 5.50 -6.33
N ASN A 65 -13.81 5.25 -5.55
CA ASN A 65 -13.42 6.13 -4.45
C ASN A 65 -11.89 6.15 -4.29
N PRO A 66 -11.21 7.21 -4.76
CA PRO A 66 -9.75 7.29 -4.67
C PRO A 66 -9.22 7.38 -3.24
N LYS A 67 -10.07 7.64 -2.25
CA LYS A 67 -9.65 7.75 -0.85
C LYS A 67 -9.39 6.41 -0.17
N VAL A 68 -9.79 5.28 -0.78
CA VAL A 68 -9.65 3.97 -0.15
C VAL A 68 -8.37 3.22 -0.56
N PHE A 69 -7.42 3.90 -1.19
CA PHE A 69 -6.17 3.28 -1.61
C PHE A 69 -5.40 2.66 -0.44
N ASN A 70 -5.47 3.27 0.73
CA ASN A 70 -4.81 2.77 1.94
C ASN A 70 -5.34 1.39 2.36
N LEU A 71 -6.63 1.13 2.19
CA LEU A 71 -7.22 -0.17 2.49
C LEU A 71 -6.77 -1.24 1.50
N ILE A 72 -6.50 -0.86 0.26
CA ILE A 72 -5.95 -1.79 -0.73
C ILE A 72 -4.52 -2.19 -0.31
N VAL A 73 -3.69 -1.22 0.06
CA VAL A 73 -2.33 -1.48 0.57
C VAL A 73 -2.39 -2.35 1.82
N LEU A 74 -3.30 -2.05 2.73
CA LEU A 74 -3.49 -2.83 3.96
C LEU A 74 -3.89 -4.28 3.63
N GLY A 75 -4.78 -4.47 2.65
CA GLY A 75 -5.19 -5.81 2.21
C GLY A 75 -4.02 -6.64 1.71
N VAL A 76 -3.12 -6.03 0.94
CA VAL A 76 -1.89 -6.70 0.49
C VAL A 76 -1.02 -7.06 1.70
N ALA A 77 -0.82 -6.12 2.61
CA ALA A 77 -0.01 -6.34 3.80
C ALA A 77 -0.59 -7.43 4.71
N ALA A 78 -1.90 -7.53 4.79
CA ALA A 78 -2.60 -8.51 5.63
C ALA A 78 -2.28 -9.96 5.24
N GLN A 79 -1.90 -10.20 3.99
CA GLN A 79 -1.45 -11.52 3.54
C GLN A 79 -0.24 -12.02 4.31
N HIS A 80 0.55 -11.10 4.87
CA HIS A 80 1.78 -11.41 5.61
C HIS A 80 1.59 -11.39 7.13
N MET A 81 0.33 -11.29 7.57
CA MET A 81 -0.02 -11.21 9.00
C MET A 81 -0.88 -12.40 9.40
N ASP A 82 -0.86 -12.72 10.71
CA ASP A 82 -1.52 -13.91 11.26
C ASP A 82 -2.93 -13.62 11.77
N PHE A 83 -3.67 -12.78 11.05
CA PHE A 83 -5.06 -12.47 11.39
C PHE A 83 -5.99 -13.00 10.31
N THR A 84 -7.19 -13.44 10.72
CA THR A 84 -8.20 -13.90 9.77
C THR A 84 -8.84 -12.72 9.06
N LYS A 85 -9.41 -12.97 7.88
CA LYS A 85 -10.13 -11.95 7.12
C LYS A 85 -11.29 -11.38 7.93
N GLU A 86 -11.97 -12.24 8.69
CA GLU A 86 -13.08 -11.85 9.56
C GLU A 86 -12.64 -10.89 10.67
N GLN A 87 -11.47 -11.10 11.23
CA GLN A 87 -10.89 -10.19 12.22
C GLN A 87 -10.60 -8.82 11.60
N TRP A 88 -10.08 -8.79 10.38
CA TRP A 88 -9.86 -7.53 9.65
C TRP A 88 -11.18 -6.80 9.38
N TYR A 89 -12.20 -7.52 8.95
CA TYR A 89 -13.52 -6.94 8.69
C TYR A 89 -14.12 -6.32 9.95
N GLU A 90 -14.01 -7.00 11.07
CA GLU A 90 -14.52 -6.47 12.35
C GLU A 90 -13.87 -5.14 12.70
N VAL A 91 -12.55 -5.05 12.55
CA VAL A 91 -11.82 -3.81 12.84
C VAL A 91 -12.20 -2.71 11.85
N ILE A 92 -12.32 -3.03 10.56
CA ILE A 92 -12.75 -2.07 9.54
C ILE A 92 -14.12 -1.49 9.89
N GLU A 93 -15.08 -2.36 10.24
CA GLU A 93 -16.43 -1.93 10.60
C GLU A 93 -16.45 -0.96 11.79
N LYS A 94 -15.56 -1.16 12.75
CA LYS A 94 -15.47 -0.33 13.95
C LYS A 94 -14.66 0.95 13.76
N THR A 95 -13.85 1.02 12.72
CA THR A 95 -12.85 2.08 12.55
C THR A 95 -13.26 3.12 11.52
N VAL A 96 -13.82 2.70 10.38
CA VAL A 96 -14.20 3.62 9.31
C VAL A 96 -15.59 4.21 9.56
N PRO A 97 -15.90 5.40 8.98
CA PRO A 97 -17.24 5.96 9.09
C PRO A 97 -18.30 4.95 8.57
N PRO A 98 -19.46 4.86 9.22
CA PRO A 98 -20.47 3.84 8.86
C PRO A 98 -20.87 3.83 7.38
N LYS A 99 -20.92 5.01 6.75
CA LYS A 99 -21.30 5.11 5.33
C LYS A 99 -20.24 4.54 4.39
N THR A 100 -19.01 4.34 4.86
CA THR A 100 -17.88 3.91 4.05
C THR A 100 -17.46 2.47 4.32
N VAL A 101 -18.14 1.75 5.20
CA VAL A 101 -17.78 0.38 5.58
C VAL A 101 -17.69 -0.51 4.34
N GLU A 102 -18.72 -0.50 3.49
CA GLU A 102 -18.75 -1.38 2.32
C GLU A 102 -17.63 -1.10 1.34
N ILE A 103 -17.39 0.17 0.99
CA ILE A 103 -16.32 0.51 0.04
C ILE A 103 -14.94 0.21 0.62
N ASN A 104 -14.75 0.39 1.93
CA ASN A 104 -13.49 0.06 2.58
C ASN A 104 -13.24 -1.46 2.61
N LYS A 105 -14.30 -2.26 2.83
CA LYS A 105 -14.20 -3.72 2.73
C LYS A 105 -13.85 -4.16 1.32
N GLN A 106 -14.48 -3.57 0.32
CA GLN A 106 -14.19 -3.87 -1.09
C GLN A 106 -12.73 -3.55 -1.43
N ALA A 107 -12.22 -2.42 -0.94
CA ALA A 107 -10.83 -2.03 -1.14
C ALA A 107 -9.87 -3.01 -0.45
N PHE A 108 -10.16 -3.38 0.79
CA PHE A 108 -9.38 -4.38 1.51
C PHE A 108 -9.35 -5.71 0.75
N ASP A 109 -10.51 -6.18 0.28
CA ASP A 109 -10.62 -7.41 -0.49
C ASP A 109 -9.80 -7.36 -1.77
N ALA A 110 -9.85 -6.24 -2.47
CA ALA A 110 -9.08 -6.07 -3.70
C ALA A 110 -7.58 -6.27 -3.44
N GLY A 111 -7.06 -5.66 -2.38
CA GLY A 111 -5.67 -5.83 -1.98
C GLY A 111 -5.36 -7.24 -1.49
N TYR A 112 -6.25 -7.79 -0.69
CA TYR A 112 -6.09 -9.14 -0.12
C TYR A 112 -6.00 -10.21 -1.21
N GLN A 113 -6.71 -10.03 -2.31
CA GLN A 113 -6.71 -10.98 -3.43
C GLN A 113 -5.53 -10.81 -4.38
N MET A 114 -4.89 -9.63 -4.42
CA MET A 114 -3.81 -9.34 -5.37
C MET A 114 -2.63 -10.31 -5.27
N LEU A 115 -2.20 -10.63 -4.05
CA LEU A 115 -1.10 -11.57 -3.84
C LEU A 115 -1.58 -13.01 -3.89
N GLY A 116 -2.75 -13.28 -3.33
CA GLY A 116 -3.29 -14.64 -3.26
C GLY A 116 -3.57 -15.24 -4.63
N GLY A 117 -3.96 -14.41 -5.60
CA GLY A 117 -4.27 -14.87 -6.94
C GLY A 117 -3.07 -14.92 -7.88
N GLY A 118 -2.01 -14.17 -7.59
CA GLY A 118 -0.87 -13.98 -8.49
C GLY A 118 0.38 -14.73 -8.09
N ILE A 119 0.38 -15.23 -6.90
CA ILE A 119 1.56 -15.86 -6.31
C ILE A 119 1.20 -17.23 -5.80
#